data_1842b04cbd8c0dabc0c399f52edaadd2
#
_entry.id   1842b04cbd8c0dabc0c399f52edaadd2
#
_cell.length_a   1.000
_cell.length_b   1.000
_cell.length_c   1.000
_cell.angle_alpha   90.00
_cell.angle_beta   90.00
_cell.angle_gamma   90.00
#
_symmetry.space_group_name_H-M   'P 1'
#
loop_
_entity.id
_entity.type
_entity.pdbx_description
1 polymer ?
#
loop_
_entity_poly.entity_id
_entity_poly.type
_entity_poly.pdbx_seq_one_letter_code
_entity_poly.pdbx_strand_id
1 'polypeptide(L)'
;MSEFRIGLPVQREEDSRLLRGRGRYADDVNVAYQARALVLRSPHAHAEIRSIDVTAAQNALGVLAILTGDDLAQRGLGSIKPAFAGKRSDGSPGFVCSQPLLAQGRVRFAGEPVAFVVAESIDQAKDGAELIAVDYEPLPVIASVDDALASGALAI
;
A
#
# COMPACT_ATOMS: atom_id res chain seq x y z
N MET A 1 11.25 -5.25 46.77
CA MET A 1 10.70 -6.14 45.74
C MET A 1 9.31 -5.64 45.38
N SER A 2 9.11 -5.05 44.20
CA SER A 2 7.78 -4.68 43.74
C SER A 2 7.00 -5.94 43.39
N GLU A 3 5.91 -6.18 44.14
CA GLU A 3 5.00 -7.29 43.80
C GLU A 3 4.38 -7.05 42.46
N PHE A 4 4.69 -7.90 41.50
CA PHE A 4 4.06 -7.93 40.17
C PHE A 4 2.63 -8.45 40.37
N ARG A 5 1.61 -7.54 40.25
CA ARG A 5 0.20 -7.94 40.36
C ARG A 5 -0.50 -7.68 39.04
N ILE A 6 -1.31 -8.64 38.60
CA ILE A 6 -2.18 -8.48 37.42
C ILE A 6 -3.13 -7.29 37.69
N GLY A 7 -3.21 -6.34 36.72
CA GLY A 7 -4.08 -5.16 36.83
C GLY A 7 -3.43 -3.90 37.41
N LEU A 8 -2.15 -3.95 37.78
CA LEU A 8 -1.45 -2.70 38.16
C LEU A 8 -1.09 -1.88 36.92
N PRO A 9 -1.24 -0.54 36.96
CA PRO A 9 -0.80 0.34 35.90
C PRO A 9 0.74 0.34 35.84
N VAL A 10 1.28 -0.38 34.89
CA VAL A 10 2.73 -0.37 34.60
C VAL A 10 2.99 0.76 33.62
N GLN A 11 3.80 1.74 34.00
CA GLN A 11 4.25 2.78 33.09
C GLN A 11 5.19 2.19 32.05
N ARG A 12 5.01 2.58 30.81
CA ARG A 12 5.96 2.22 29.73
C ARG A 12 7.29 2.94 29.97
N GLU A 13 8.38 2.25 29.79
CA GLU A 13 9.73 2.82 29.95
C GLU A 13 9.95 3.99 28.97
N GLU A 14 9.36 3.90 27.78
CA GLU A 14 9.49 4.91 26.74
C GLU A 14 8.67 6.19 27.00
N ASP A 15 7.65 6.15 27.86
CA ASP A 15 6.73 7.28 28.05
C ASP A 15 7.48 8.54 28.49
N SER A 16 8.47 8.42 29.37
CA SER A 16 9.27 9.54 29.84
C SER A 16 10.04 10.24 28.70
N ARG A 17 10.44 9.51 27.67
CA ARG A 17 11.15 10.01 26.50
C ARG A 17 10.16 10.59 25.49
N LEU A 18 9.07 9.86 25.21
CA LEU A 18 8.08 10.24 24.20
C LEU A 18 7.30 11.50 24.63
N LEU A 19 6.86 11.59 25.88
CA LEU A 19 6.14 12.75 26.41
C LEU A 19 6.97 14.02 26.48
N ARG A 20 8.30 13.92 26.42
CA ARG A 20 9.21 15.07 26.37
C ARG A 20 9.63 15.45 24.95
N GLY A 21 8.97 14.90 23.91
CA GLY A 21 9.33 15.16 22.52
C GLY A 21 10.70 14.60 22.10
N ARG A 22 11.23 13.63 22.84
CA ARG A 22 12.53 12.98 22.55
C ARG A 22 12.34 11.63 21.85
N GLY A 23 11.12 11.34 21.39
CA GLY A 23 10.85 10.20 20.51
C GLY A 23 11.64 10.34 19.21
N ARG A 24 11.97 9.22 18.60
CA ARG A 24 12.64 9.19 17.31
C ARG A 24 12.06 8.01 16.51
N TYR A 25 11.22 8.33 15.56
CA TYR A 25 10.62 7.39 14.63
C TYR A 25 11.34 7.43 13.28
N ALA A 26 11.00 6.55 12.37
CA ALA A 26 11.61 6.48 11.04
C ALA A 26 11.48 7.82 10.27
N ASP A 27 10.33 8.49 10.38
CA ASP A 27 10.09 9.79 9.74
C ASP A 27 10.89 10.95 10.33
N ASP A 28 11.41 10.80 11.55
CA ASP A 28 12.27 11.82 12.19
C ASP A 28 13.73 11.71 11.72
N VAL A 29 14.07 10.66 10.98
CA VAL A 29 15.41 10.44 10.45
C VAL A 29 15.56 11.15 9.11
N ASN A 30 16.38 12.19 9.08
CA ASN A 30 16.68 12.91 7.86
C ASN A 30 18.19 12.81 7.57
N VAL A 31 18.53 12.42 6.35
CA VAL A 31 19.89 12.37 5.85
C VAL A 31 20.07 13.35 4.68
N ALA A 32 21.29 13.82 4.49
CA ALA A 32 21.56 14.72 3.37
C ALA A 32 21.25 14.03 2.02
N TYR A 33 20.63 14.78 1.10
CA TYR A 33 20.22 14.30 -0.23
C TYR A 33 19.23 13.13 -0.21
N GLN A 34 18.45 13.00 0.86
CA GLN A 34 17.42 11.99 0.97
C GLN A 34 16.28 12.26 -0.03
N ALA A 35 16.01 11.30 -0.90
CA ALA A 35 14.79 11.32 -1.71
C ALA A 35 13.56 11.00 -0.85
N ARG A 36 12.41 11.48 -1.28
CA ARG A 36 11.10 11.21 -0.69
C ARG A 36 10.24 10.45 -1.69
N ALA A 37 9.31 9.66 -1.18
CA ALA A 37 8.45 8.89 -2.04
C ALA A 37 6.99 8.96 -1.59
N LEU A 38 6.09 8.86 -2.57
CA LEU A 38 4.65 8.80 -2.37
C LEU A 38 4.07 7.65 -3.19
N VAL A 39 3.10 6.97 -2.62
CA VAL A 39 2.32 5.93 -3.31
C VAL A 39 1.01 6.55 -3.81
N LEU A 40 0.80 6.58 -5.12
CA LEU A 40 -0.51 6.87 -5.70
C LEU A 40 -1.42 5.66 -5.49
N ARG A 41 -2.60 5.91 -4.94
CA ARG A 41 -3.56 4.86 -4.57
C ARG A 41 -4.85 4.99 -5.37
N SER A 42 -5.47 3.85 -5.67
CA SER A 42 -6.74 3.80 -6.35
C SER A 42 -7.88 4.38 -5.50
N PRO A 43 -8.75 5.22 -6.06
CA PRO A 43 -10.00 5.63 -5.44
C PRO A 43 -11.11 4.57 -5.60
N HIS A 44 -10.92 3.57 -6.49
CA HIS A 44 -11.92 2.56 -6.81
C HIS A 44 -11.71 1.30 -5.96
N ALA A 45 -12.82 0.73 -5.51
CA ALA A 45 -12.83 -0.54 -4.80
C ALA A 45 -12.60 -1.74 -5.74
N HIS A 46 -13.06 -1.65 -6.98
CA HIS A 46 -12.81 -2.65 -8.03
C HIS A 46 -12.92 -1.98 -9.40
N ALA A 47 -11.84 -2.01 -10.16
CA ALA A 47 -11.80 -1.44 -11.51
C ALA A 47 -10.68 -2.08 -12.35
N GLU A 48 -10.89 -2.13 -13.65
CA GLU A 48 -9.78 -2.36 -14.58
C GLU A 48 -8.97 -1.07 -14.76
N ILE A 49 -7.66 -1.19 -14.85
CA ILE A 49 -6.75 -0.12 -15.22
C ILE A 49 -6.54 -0.24 -16.72
N ARG A 50 -7.14 0.67 -17.51
CA ARG A 50 -7.00 0.69 -18.96
C ARG A 50 -5.67 1.29 -19.39
N SER A 51 -5.24 2.35 -18.70
CA SER A 51 -3.95 2.99 -18.93
C SER A 51 -3.49 3.77 -17.71
N ILE A 52 -2.17 3.96 -17.63
CA ILE A 52 -1.52 4.87 -16.68
C ILE A 52 -0.58 5.76 -17.50
N ASP A 53 -0.92 7.05 -17.61
CA ASP A 53 -0.05 8.03 -18.26
C ASP A 53 0.76 8.79 -17.20
N VAL A 54 2.06 8.57 -17.20
CA VAL A 54 3.03 9.19 -16.30
C VAL A 54 3.83 10.31 -16.95
N THR A 55 3.55 10.64 -18.21
CA THR A 55 4.37 11.55 -19.04
C THR A 55 4.50 12.94 -18.43
N ALA A 56 3.39 13.52 -17.97
CA ALA A 56 3.41 14.84 -17.34
C ALA A 56 4.15 14.81 -16.00
N ALA A 57 3.93 13.76 -15.22
CA ALA A 57 4.53 13.57 -13.92
C ALA A 57 6.06 13.34 -13.99
N GLN A 58 6.54 12.59 -14.99
CA GLN A 58 7.98 12.38 -15.21
C GLN A 58 8.75 13.65 -15.51
N ASN A 59 8.08 14.66 -16.10
CA ASN A 59 8.67 15.94 -16.42
C ASN A 59 8.46 17.01 -15.33
N ALA A 60 7.82 16.66 -14.23
CA ALA A 60 7.57 17.58 -13.12
C ALA A 60 8.85 17.88 -12.34
N LEU A 61 8.92 19.12 -11.82
CA LEU A 61 10.10 19.59 -11.10
C LEU A 61 10.40 18.73 -9.87
N GLY A 62 11.62 18.23 -9.77
CA GLY A 62 12.11 17.45 -8.63
C GLY A 62 11.64 16.01 -8.59
N VAL A 63 10.85 15.55 -9.56
CA VAL A 63 10.52 14.12 -9.71
C VAL A 63 11.75 13.38 -10.23
N LEU A 64 12.17 12.34 -9.51
CA LEU A 64 13.36 11.56 -9.82
C LEU A 64 13.03 10.25 -10.54
N ALA A 65 11.93 9.62 -10.16
CA ALA A 65 11.46 8.38 -10.79
C ALA A 65 9.98 8.16 -10.52
N ILE A 66 9.32 7.47 -11.45
CA ILE A 66 7.98 6.92 -11.28
C ILE A 66 8.02 5.45 -11.67
N LEU A 67 7.40 4.60 -10.85
CA LEU A 67 7.29 3.17 -11.09
C LEU A 67 5.82 2.79 -11.10
N THR A 68 5.44 1.99 -12.08
CA THR A 68 4.11 1.38 -12.20
C THR A 68 4.17 -0.12 -11.95
N GLY A 69 3.02 -0.79 -11.90
CA GLY A 69 2.97 -2.24 -11.78
C GLY A 69 3.72 -2.96 -12.92
N ASP A 70 3.64 -2.43 -14.13
CA ASP A 70 4.32 -2.99 -15.31
C ASP A 70 5.84 -2.85 -15.22
N ASP A 71 6.34 -1.71 -14.71
CA ASP A 71 7.77 -1.51 -14.48
C ASP A 71 8.33 -2.55 -13.48
N LEU A 72 7.57 -2.84 -12.43
CA LEU A 72 7.96 -3.84 -11.44
C LEU A 72 7.95 -5.26 -12.04
N ALA A 73 6.95 -5.58 -12.84
CA ALA A 73 6.86 -6.86 -13.53
C ALA A 73 8.04 -7.07 -14.50
N GLN A 74 8.37 -6.06 -15.31
CA GLN A 74 9.53 -6.11 -16.23
C GLN A 74 10.86 -6.30 -15.50
N ARG A 75 10.97 -5.79 -14.27
CA ARG A 75 12.16 -5.97 -13.42
C ARG A 75 12.18 -7.30 -12.66
N GLY A 76 11.16 -8.16 -12.85
CA GLY A 76 11.04 -9.45 -12.18
C GLY A 76 10.74 -9.36 -10.69
N LEU A 77 10.24 -8.19 -10.21
CA LEU A 77 9.79 -8.05 -8.84
C LEU A 77 8.44 -8.76 -8.68
N GLY A 78 8.42 -9.73 -7.81
CA GLY A 78 7.26 -10.58 -7.58
C GLY A 78 6.20 -9.93 -6.68
N SER A 79 5.24 -10.76 -6.27
CA SER A 79 4.16 -10.37 -5.36
C SER A 79 4.48 -10.76 -3.93
N ILE A 80 3.89 -10.05 -2.97
CA ILE A 80 3.90 -10.43 -1.57
C ILE A 80 2.99 -11.64 -1.39
N LYS A 81 3.55 -12.74 -0.89
CA LYS A 81 2.80 -13.96 -0.57
C LYS A 81 2.49 -13.95 0.93
N PRO A 82 1.29 -14.43 1.34
CA PRO A 82 1.00 -14.60 2.76
C PRO A 82 1.98 -15.59 3.39
N ALA A 83 2.44 -15.29 4.62
CA ALA A 83 3.38 -16.13 5.36
C ALA A 83 2.79 -17.51 5.70
N PHE A 84 1.47 -17.60 5.81
CA PHE A 84 0.74 -18.82 6.12
C PHE A 84 -0.36 -19.06 5.10
N ALA A 85 -0.27 -20.17 4.38
CA ALA A 85 -1.40 -20.75 3.70
C ALA A 85 -2.13 -21.65 4.72
N GLY A 86 -3.32 -21.21 5.17
CA GLY A 86 -4.17 -22.04 6.01
C GLY A 86 -4.55 -23.36 5.30
N LYS A 87 -5.08 -24.31 6.05
CA LYS A 87 -5.72 -25.49 5.48
C LYS A 87 -7.24 -25.32 5.54
N ARG A 88 -7.94 -25.81 4.55
CA ARG A 88 -9.40 -25.93 4.57
C ARG A 88 -9.84 -27.02 5.54
N SER A 89 -11.14 -27.08 5.84
CA SER A 89 -11.71 -28.10 6.74
C SER A 89 -11.52 -29.53 6.23
N ASP A 90 -11.36 -29.72 4.92
CA ASP A 90 -11.10 -30.99 4.26
C ASP A 90 -9.61 -31.37 4.22
N GLY A 91 -8.73 -30.54 4.81
CA GLY A 91 -7.28 -30.74 4.83
C GLY A 91 -6.54 -30.26 3.58
N SER A 92 -7.24 -29.81 2.55
CA SER A 92 -6.64 -29.24 1.33
C SER A 92 -5.95 -27.90 1.64
N PRO A 93 -4.96 -27.47 0.81
CA PRO A 93 -4.36 -26.15 0.96
C PRO A 93 -5.41 -25.04 0.89
N GLY A 94 -5.31 -24.06 1.78
CA GLY A 94 -6.11 -22.85 1.73
C GLY A 94 -5.77 -21.98 0.50
N PHE A 95 -6.63 -21.04 0.22
CA PHE A 95 -6.40 -20.07 -0.85
C PHE A 95 -5.22 -19.16 -0.51
N VAL A 96 -4.28 -19.03 -1.44
CA VAL A 96 -3.13 -18.13 -1.32
C VAL A 96 -3.33 -16.98 -2.28
N CYS A 97 -3.70 -15.81 -1.72
CA CYS A 97 -3.76 -14.58 -2.50
C CYS A 97 -2.37 -13.92 -2.54
N SER A 98 -1.77 -13.86 -3.71
CA SER A 98 -0.56 -13.06 -3.94
C SER A 98 -0.95 -11.62 -4.18
N GLN A 99 -0.40 -10.68 -3.42
CA GLN A 99 -0.63 -9.26 -3.60
C GLN A 99 0.52 -8.64 -4.37
N PRO A 100 0.29 -8.04 -5.55
CA PRO A 100 1.32 -7.30 -6.26
C PRO A 100 1.73 -6.07 -5.43
N LEU A 101 2.98 -5.63 -5.57
CA LEU A 101 3.48 -4.42 -4.90
C LEU A 101 2.77 -3.16 -5.41
N LEU A 102 2.51 -3.11 -6.72
CA LEU A 102 1.68 -2.11 -7.39
C LEU A 102 0.67 -2.85 -8.28
N ALA A 103 -0.54 -2.34 -8.38
CA ALA A 103 -1.61 -2.95 -9.17
C ALA A 103 -1.22 -3.12 -10.64
N GLN A 104 -1.57 -4.27 -11.21
CA GLN A 104 -1.34 -4.62 -12.61
C GLN A 104 -2.70 -4.93 -13.26
N GLY A 105 -3.07 -4.11 -14.24
CA GLY A 105 -4.30 -4.28 -15.02
C GLY A 105 -5.62 -4.15 -14.26
N ARG A 106 -5.61 -4.29 -12.92
CA ARG A 106 -6.83 -4.24 -12.11
C ARG A 106 -6.54 -3.83 -10.68
N VAL A 107 -7.42 -3.02 -10.10
CA VAL A 107 -7.48 -2.73 -8.66
C VAL A 107 -8.61 -3.51 -8.01
N ARG A 108 -8.41 -4.00 -6.80
CA ARG A 108 -9.30 -4.93 -6.08
C ARG A 108 -9.83 -4.38 -4.77
N PHE A 109 -9.28 -3.26 -4.30
CA PHE A 109 -9.78 -2.55 -3.11
C PHE A 109 -9.43 -1.06 -3.19
N ALA A 110 -10.25 -0.23 -2.55
CA ALA A 110 -9.97 1.20 -2.44
C ALA A 110 -8.67 1.42 -1.65
N GLY A 111 -7.77 2.23 -2.18
CA GLY A 111 -6.45 2.45 -1.60
C GLY A 111 -5.37 1.48 -2.07
N GLU A 112 -5.66 0.57 -3.02
CA GLU A 112 -4.62 -0.28 -3.62
C GLU A 112 -3.53 0.56 -4.28
N PRO A 113 -2.23 0.27 -4.02
CA PRO A 113 -1.12 0.98 -4.67
C PRO A 113 -1.13 0.82 -6.18
N VAL A 114 -1.04 1.94 -6.93
CA VAL A 114 -1.06 1.95 -8.40
C VAL A 114 0.25 2.43 -8.99
N ALA A 115 0.83 3.49 -8.43
CA ALA A 115 2.13 3.99 -8.85
C ALA A 115 2.94 4.46 -7.65
N PHE A 116 4.26 4.49 -7.82
CA PHE A 116 5.22 4.91 -6.81
C PHE A 116 6.05 6.05 -7.36
N VAL A 117 5.91 7.23 -6.77
CA VAL A 117 6.60 8.46 -7.19
C VAL A 117 7.74 8.74 -6.24
N VAL A 118 8.94 8.94 -6.77
CA VAL A 118 10.15 9.32 -6.03
C VAL A 118 10.54 10.74 -6.43
N ALA A 119 10.75 11.63 -5.48
CA ALA A 119 11.11 13.02 -5.71
C ALA A 119 12.13 13.54 -4.67
N GLU A 120 12.67 14.72 -4.90
CA GLU A 120 13.61 15.39 -3.99
C GLU A 120 12.95 15.81 -2.66
N SER A 121 11.63 16.11 -2.69
CA SER A 121 10.83 16.45 -1.52
C SER A 121 9.47 15.76 -1.55
N ILE A 122 8.81 15.69 -0.39
CA ILE A 122 7.48 15.08 -0.29
C ILE A 122 6.42 15.90 -1.06
N ASP A 123 6.54 17.22 -1.11
CA ASP A 123 5.59 18.07 -1.82
C ASP A 123 5.74 17.89 -3.34
N GLN A 124 6.97 17.82 -3.86
CA GLN A 124 7.21 17.47 -5.26
C GLN A 124 6.72 16.05 -5.61
N ALA A 125 6.80 15.10 -4.67
CA ALA A 125 6.23 13.77 -4.88
C ALA A 125 4.70 13.80 -4.97
N LYS A 126 4.03 14.64 -4.18
CA LYS A 126 2.58 14.87 -4.25
C LYS A 126 2.18 15.52 -5.57
N ASP A 127 2.85 16.64 -5.93
CA ASP A 127 2.61 17.34 -7.19
C ASP A 127 2.79 16.39 -8.39
N GLY A 128 3.86 15.59 -8.38
CA GLY A 128 4.10 14.56 -9.38
C GLY A 128 3.00 13.51 -9.42
N ALA A 129 2.52 13.05 -8.27
CA ALA A 129 1.44 12.06 -8.20
C ALA A 129 0.11 12.59 -8.74
N GLU A 130 -0.21 13.87 -8.53
CA GLU A 130 -1.41 14.52 -9.07
C GLU A 130 -1.39 14.66 -10.59
N LEU A 131 -0.22 14.64 -11.20
CA LEU A 131 -0.05 14.70 -12.66
C LEU A 131 -0.16 13.32 -13.34
N ILE A 132 -0.24 12.22 -12.59
CA ILE A 132 -0.43 10.88 -13.14
C ILE A 132 -1.90 10.70 -13.51
N ALA A 133 -2.18 10.50 -14.80
CA ALA A 133 -3.52 10.19 -15.27
C ALA A 133 -3.72 8.67 -15.33
N VAL A 134 -4.73 8.17 -14.60
CA VAL A 134 -5.10 6.74 -14.62
C VAL A 134 -6.52 6.60 -15.16
N ASP A 135 -6.66 5.85 -16.23
CA ASP A 135 -7.98 5.52 -16.81
C ASP A 135 -8.49 4.23 -16.18
N TYR A 136 -9.57 4.37 -15.41
CA TYR A 136 -10.24 3.26 -14.72
C TYR A 136 -11.57 2.93 -15.37
N GLU A 137 -11.84 1.63 -15.56
CA GLU A 137 -13.15 1.13 -15.83
C GLU A 137 -13.74 0.47 -14.57
N PRO A 138 -14.71 1.10 -13.89
CA PRO A 138 -15.32 0.53 -12.69
C PRO A 138 -15.98 -0.83 -12.96
N LEU A 139 -15.76 -1.76 -12.05
CA LEU A 139 -16.34 -3.10 -12.07
C LEU A 139 -17.30 -3.28 -10.88
N PRO A 140 -18.20 -4.30 -10.92
CA PRO A 140 -19.04 -4.62 -9.79
C PRO A 140 -18.22 -4.86 -8.51
N VAL A 141 -18.71 -4.30 -7.40
CA VAL A 141 -18.04 -4.36 -6.09
C VAL A 141 -18.82 -5.31 -5.18
N ILE A 142 -18.10 -6.17 -4.45
CA ILE A 142 -18.65 -6.98 -3.38
C ILE A 142 -18.15 -6.36 -2.07
N ALA A 143 -19.05 -5.72 -1.32
CA ALA A 143 -18.70 -4.97 -0.12
C ALA A 143 -19.24 -5.59 1.18
N SER A 144 -20.10 -6.60 1.10
CA SER A 144 -20.68 -7.29 2.26
C SER A 144 -20.41 -8.79 2.23
N VAL A 145 -20.48 -9.41 3.41
CA VAL A 145 -20.37 -10.87 3.53
C VAL A 145 -21.56 -11.57 2.84
N ASP A 146 -22.76 -11.00 2.93
CA ASP A 146 -23.95 -11.56 2.31
C ASP A 146 -23.85 -11.56 0.79
N ASP A 147 -23.33 -10.46 0.19
CA ASP A 147 -23.06 -10.39 -1.24
C ASP A 147 -22.00 -11.42 -1.67
N ALA A 148 -20.97 -11.60 -0.85
CA ALA A 148 -19.90 -12.56 -1.15
C ALA A 148 -20.36 -14.02 -1.05
N LEU A 149 -21.37 -14.31 -0.23
CA LEU A 149 -21.98 -15.65 -0.07
C LEU A 149 -23.11 -15.90 -1.07
N ALA A 150 -23.57 -14.87 -1.78
CA ALA A 150 -24.62 -15.01 -2.76
C ALA A 150 -24.18 -15.94 -3.91
N SER A 151 -25.12 -16.71 -4.45
CA SER A 151 -24.86 -17.58 -5.59
C SER A 151 -24.43 -16.78 -6.81
N GLY A 152 -23.28 -17.13 -7.38
CA GLY A 152 -22.70 -16.44 -8.53
C GLY A 152 -21.90 -15.19 -8.18
N ALA A 153 -21.57 -14.95 -6.91
CA ALA A 153 -20.65 -13.89 -6.51
C ALA A 153 -19.28 -14.05 -7.22
N LEU A 154 -18.80 -12.94 -7.75
CA LEU A 154 -17.50 -12.93 -8.43
C LEU A 154 -16.38 -13.07 -7.40
N ALA A 155 -15.47 -14.02 -7.63
CA ALA A 155 -14.18 -14.03 -6.92
C ALA A 155 -13.30 -12.91 -7.50
N ILE A 156 -12.85 -12.03 -6.65
CA ILE A 156 -12.03 -10.86 -7.02
C ILE A 156 -10.54 -11.21 -6.87
#